data_23376227a4814aeb83089b78ec57d7af
#
_entry.id   23376227a4814aeb83089b78ec57d7af
#
_cell.length_a   1.000
_cell.length_b   1.000
_cell.length_c   1.000
_cell.angle_alpha   90.00
_cell.angle_beta   90.00
_cell.angle_gamma   90.00
#
_symmetry.space_group_name_H-M   'P 1'
#
loop_
_entity.id
_entity.type
_entity.pdbx_description
1 polymer ?
#
loop_
_entity_poly.entity_id
_entity_poly.type
_entity_poly.pdbx_seq_one_letter_code
_entity_poly.pdbx_strand_id
1 'polypeptide(L)'
;MQQIELEVLLRSEKGKGAAHRIRREGRIPAVLYGRGMETYSLTLNPAELEKILTSGARENTLIGLRISGAGSEKIGHKVVMLKDLQVHPLQRTYLHADFCAVAMDEKIEVEVPIRLTGKAEGVKSGGILEQPRREVRIRCLPSDIPEFIEVDVSGLKIGDSLHVQDVPSSAKCEVVAETNFTVASVTPPISEAKYEEIVAAAEGEKEIVQPERIGEKKEEAEEAKEAKEPKEAKGPKE
;
A
#
# COMPACT_ATOMS: atom_id res chain seq x y z
N MET A 1 -3.57 -1.51 27.11
CA MET A 1 -2.87 -1.23 25.84
C MET A 1 -1.38 -1.34 26.08
N GLN A 2 -0.68 -2.20 25.38
CA GLN A 2 0.78 -2.27 25.43
C GLN A 2 1.31 -1.12 24.55
N GLN A 3 1.89 -0.09 25.17
CA GLN A 3 2.65 0.90 24.45
C GLN A 3 4.01 0.27 24.11
N ILE A 4 4.24 0.00 22.85
CA ILE A 4 5.52 -0.52 22.38
C ILE A 4 6.41 0.68 22.11
N GLU A 5 7.58 0.71 22.74
CA GLU A 5 8.56 1.78 22.53
C GLU A 5 9.45 1.44 21.32
N LEU A 6 9.67 2.43 20.47
CA LEU A 6 10.55 2.34 19.29
C LEU A 6 11.63 3.44 19.38
N GLU A 7 12.88 3.03 19.31
CA GLU A 7 14.00 3.97 19.28
C GLU A 7 14.28 4.45 17.86
N VAL A 8 14.35 5.76 17.69
CA VAL A 8 14.59 6.38 16.37
C VAL A 8 15.66 7.47 16.47
N LEU A 9 16.43 7.61 15.42
CA LEU A 9 17.47 8.63 15.31
C LEU A 9 16.99 9.79 14.47
N LEU A 10 17.13 11.02 14.98
CA LEU A 10 16.86 12.22 14.20
C LEU A 10 17.96 12.41 13.14
N ARG A 11 17.59 12.72 11.91
CA ARG A 11 18.51 13.02 10.81
C ARG A 11 18.31 14.44 10.27
N SER A 12 19.41 15.11 9.96
CA SER A 12 19.42 16.41 9.27
C SER A 12 19.48 16.27 7.76
N GLU A 13 20.14 15.23 7.26
CA GLU A 13 20.30 14.99 5.82
C GLU A 13 18.97 14.56 5.17
N LYS A 14 18.60 15.27 4.10
CA LYS A 14 17.39 15.01 3.29
C LYS A 14 17.79 14.67 1.85
N GLY A 15 16.87 14.04 1.12
CA GLY A 15 17.00 13.78 -0.31
C GLY A 15 17.36 12.34 -0.67
N LYS A 16 17.38 12.06 -2.00
CA LYS A 16 17.52 10.71 -2.58
C LYS A 16 18.83 10.03 -2.18
N GLY A 17 19.95 10.76 -2.20
CA GLY A 17 21.26 10.20 -1.90
C GLY A 17 21.39 9.76 -0.44
N ALA A 18 20.91 10.59 0.51
CA ALA A 18 20.90 10.26 1.94
C ALA A 18 20.03 9.03 2.23
N ALA A 19 18.81 8.99 1.70
CA ALA A 19 17.91 7.85 1.86
C ALA A 19 18.51 6.54 1.30
N HIS A 20 19.20 6.61 0.17
CA HIS A 20 19.86 5.45 -0.42
C HIS A 20 21.04 4.95 0.43
N ARG A 21 21.82 5.87 1.05
CA ARG A 21 22.92 5.51 1.97
C ARG A 21 22.37 4.78 3.20
N ILE A 22 21.34 5.32 3.82
CA ILE A 22 20.68 4.74 5.00
C ILE A 22 20.20 3.31 4.71
N ARG A 23 19.57 3.07 3.56
CA ARG A 23 19.12 1.72 3.16
C ARG A 23 20.28 0.76 2.92
N ARG A 24 21.41 1.24 2.40
CA ARG A 24 22.64 0.43 2.27
C ARG A 24 23.24 0.03 3.61
N GLU A 25 23.10 0.88 4.63
CA GLU A 25 23.50 0.60 6.00
C GLU A 25 22.53 -0.34 6.74
N GLY A 26 21.50 -0.83 6.05
CA GLY A 26 20.48 -1.71 6.64
C GLY A 26 19.50 -0.99 7.57
N ARG A 27 19.39 0.33 7.48
CA ARG A 27 18.42 1.13 8.24
C ARG A 27 17.28 1.60 7.36
N ILE A 28 16.15 1.97 7.97
CA ILE A 28 14.97 2.46 7.27
C ILE A 28 14.85 3.97 7.47
N PRO A 29 14.78 4.77 6.40
CA PRO A 29 14.38 6.17 6.51
C PRO A 29 12.90 6.26 6.87
N ALA A 30 12.58 7.18 7.79
CA ALA A 30 11.21 7.43 8.21
C ALA A 30 10.95 8.93 8.32
N VAL A 31 9.67 9.26 8.43
CA VAL A 31 9.20 10.63 8.60
C VAL A 31 8.18 10.66 9.75
N LEU A 32 8.32 11.67 10.61
CA LEU A 32 7.34 11.97 11.66
C LEU A 32 6.70 13.30 11.33
N TYR A 33 5.39 13.31 11.24
CA TYR A 33 4.58 14.50 11.05
C TYR A 33 3.34 14.46 11.95
N GLY A 34 2.66 15.58 12.10
CA GLY A 34 1.44 15.65 12.90
C GLY A 34 0.88 17.05 12.93
N ARG A 35 -0.31 17.17 13.53
CA ARG A 35 -1.01 18.44 13.62
C ARG A 35 -0.23 19.40 14.54
N GLY A 36 0.08 20.61 14.08
CA GLY A 36 0.74 21.63 14.87
C GLY A 36 2.23 21.37 15.15
N MET A 37 2.88 20.42 14.45
CA MET A 37 4.31 20.17 14.59
C MET A 37 5.03 20.18 13.24
N GLU A 38 6.32 20.49 13.28
CA GLU A 38 7.19 20.38 12.10
C GLU A 38 7.43 18.92 11.71
N THR A 39 7.68 18.71 10.42
CA THR A 39 8.02 17.38 9.91
C THR A 39 9.47 17.04 10.21
N TYR A 40 9.69 15.94 10.93
CA TYR A 40 11.01 15.44 11.29
C TYR A 40 11.40 14.23 10.45
N SER A 41 12.62 14.25 9.96
CA SER A 41 13.20 13.10 9.26
C SER A 41 13.91 12.20 10.25
N LEU A 42 13.56 10.92 10.24
CA LEU A 42 14.02 9.92 11.18
C LEU A 42 14.74 8.77 10.47
N THR A 43 15.47 8.00 11.23
CA THR A 43 16.06 6.74 10.81
C THR A 43 15.80 5.71 11.89
N LEU A 44 15.36 4.52 11.52
CA LEU A 44 15.03 3.44 12.45
C LEU A 44 15.69 2.12 12.06
N ASN A 45 15.74 1.20 13.02
CA ASN A 45 16.23 -0.15 12.82
C ASN A 45 15.09 -1.05 12.35
N PRO A 46 15.24 -1.78 11.22
CA PRO A 46 14.20 -2.67 10.70
C PRO A 46 13.79 -3.77 11.70
N ALA A 47 14.72 -4.31 12.48
CA ALA A 47 14.42 -5.38 13.43
C ALA A 47 13.47 -4.94 14.57
N GLU A 48 13.52 -3.68 14.97
CA GLU A 48 12.61 -3.15 16.00
C GLU A 48 11.20 -2.91 15.41
N LEU A 49 11.13 -2.38 14.20
CA LEU A 49 9.87 -2.22 13.49
C LEU A 49 9.19 -3.57 13.25
N GLU A 50 9.95 -4.58 12.83
CA GLU A 50 9.44 -5.92 12.58
C GLU A 50 8.84 -6.57 13.84
N LYS A 51 9.47 -6.38 15.00
CA LYS A 51 8.91 -6.85 16.28
C LYS A 51 7.54 -6.25 16.56
N ILE A 52 7.35 -4.95 16.26
CA ILE A 52 6.07 -4.26 16.44
C ILE A 52 5.02 -4.83 15.49
N LEU A 53 5.36 -4.99 14.23
CA LEU A 53 4.44 -5.52 13.22
C LEU A 53 4.05 -6.99 13.46
N THR A 54 4.98 -7.79 13.99
CA THR A 54 4.76 -9.22 14.29
C THR A 54 3.92 -9.42 15.54
N SER A 55 3.94 -8.49 16.50
CA SER A 55 3.15 -8.61 17.74
C SER A 55 1.64 -8.44 17.57
N GLY A 56 1.14 -8.51 16.33
CA GLY A 56 -0.29 -8.47 16.00
C GLY A 56 -0.89 -7.08 15.88
N ALA A 57 -0.11 -6.09 16.19
CA ALA A 57 -0.55 -4.71 16.31
C ALA A 57 -0.55 -3.92 14.98
N ARG A 58 -0.08 -4.50 13.90
CA ARG A 58 -0.09 -3.94 12.53
C ARG A 58 -0.02 -2.38 12.49
N GLU A 59 -0.69 -1.80 11.48
CA GLU A 59 -0.66 -0.35 11.19
C GLU A 59 -1.44 0.50 12.22
N ASN A 60 -2.38 -0.09 12.97
CA ASN A 60 -3.27 0.64 13.90
C ASN A 60 -2.76 0.72 15.34
N THR A 61 -1.48 0.40 15.58
CA THR A 61 -0.91 0.43 16.93
C THR A 61 -0.37 1.78 17.30
N LEU A 62 -0.63 2.17 18.54
CA LEU A 62 0.01 3.34 19.14
C LEU A 62 1.43 2.97 19.59
N ILE A 63 2.40 3.68 19.03
CA ILE A 63 3.84 3.47 19.27
C ILE A 63 4.39 4.66 20.03
N GLY A 64 5.11 4.40 21.11
CA GLY A 64 5.89 5.42 21.80
C GLY A 64 7.23 5.61 21.09
N LEU A 65 7.42 6.70 20.36
CA LEU A 65 8.70 7.02 19.76
C LEU A 65 9.62 7.66 20.78
N ARG A 66 10.79 7.04 21.00
CA ARG A 66 11.91 7.64 21.74
C ARG A 66 12.91 8.18 20.73
N ILE A 67 12.94 9.50 20.60
CA ILE A 67 13.77 10.18 19.60
C ILE A 67 15.12 10.51 20.22
N SER A 68 16.21 10.01 19.61
CA SER A 68 17.59 10.25 20.00
C SER A 68 18.33 11.04 18.90
N GLY A 69 19.36 11.79 19.28
CA GLY A 69 20.21 12.54 18.31
C GLY A 69 20.30 14.03 18.60
N ALA A 70 21.07 14.73 17.80
CA ALA A 70 21.28 16.18 17.95
C ALA A 70 19.97 16.95 17.70
N GLY A 71 19.46 17.64 18.71
CA GLY A 71 18.19 18.38 18.63
C GLY A 71 16.97 17.60 19.13
N SER A 72 17.13 16.38 19.63
CA SER A 72 16.04 15.55 20.16
C SER A 72 15.43 16.12 21.46
N GLU A 73 16.13 16.99 22.18
CA GLU A 73 15.67 17.60 23.45
C GLU A 73 14.32 18.33 23.34
N LYS A 74 14.01 18.85 22.14
CA LYS A 74 12.73 19.56 21.86
C LYS A 74 11.57 18.62 21.59
N ILE A 75 11.83 17.37 21.20
CA ILE A 75 10.79 16.47 20.68
C ILE A 75 10.50 15.37 21.71
N GLY A 76 11.52 14.87 22.41
CA GLY A 76 11.42 13.90 23.49
C GLY A 76 10.68 12.61 23.09
N HIS A 77 9.77 12.19 23.94
CA HIS A 77 8.90 11.04 23.76
C HIS A 77 7.57 11.49 23.14
N LYS A 78 7.15 10.86 22.04
CA LYS A 78 5.88 11.16 21.35
C LYS A 78 5.12 9.87 21.09
N VAL A 79 3.81 9.95 21.30
CA VAL A 79 2.89 8.87 20.88
C VAL A 79 2.54 9.09 19.42
N VAL A 80 2.76 8.06 18.63
CA VAL A 80 2.55 8.09 17.19
C VAL A 80 1.81 6.84 16.71
N MET A 81 1.27 6.92 15.55
CA MET A 81 0.72 5.79 14.82
C MET A 81 1.48 5.61 13.51
N LEU A 82 1.69 4.37 13.11
CA LEU A 82 2.21 4.04 11.77
C LEU A 82 1.09 4.30 10.75
N LYS A 83 1.31 5.26 9.85
CA LYS A 83 0.31 5.65 8.85
C LYS A 83 0.52 4.93 7.53
N ASP A 84 1.77 4.75 7.12
CA ASP A 84 2.11 4.03 5.89
C ASP A 84 3.45 3.30 6.05
N LEU A 85 3.56 2.16 5.40
CA LEU A 85 4.76 1.33 5.39
C LEU A 85 5.05 0.83 3.98
N GLN A 86 6.10 1.36 3.38
CA GLN A 86 6.54 0.91 2.07
C GLN A 86 7.42 -0.33 2.17
N VAL A 87 7.02 -1.39 1.50
CA VAL A 87 7.74 -2.67 1.45
C VAL A 87 8.17 -2.95 0.02
N HIS A 88 9.40 -3.45 -0.15
CA HIS A 88 9.88 -3.87 -1.46
C HIS A 88 9.15 -5.14 -1.92
N PRO A 89 8.51 -5.16 -3.10
CA PRO A 89 7.62 -6.26 -3.49
C PRO A 89 8.33 -7.62 -3.63
N LEU A 90 9.58 -7.63 -4.10
CA LEU A 90 10.35 -8.86 -4.31
C LEU A 90 11.17 -9.26 -3.08
N GLN A 91 11.89 -8.32 -2.48
CA GLN A 91 12.80 -8.58 -1.36
C GLN A 91 12.11 -8.57 -0.01
N ARG A 92 10.87 -8.06 0.07
CA ARG A 92 10.11 -7.86 1.31
C ARG A 92 10.84 -7.03 2.38
N THR A 93 11.82 -6.23 1.96
CA THR A 93 12.53 -5.30 2.84
C THR A 93 11.73 -4.01 2.99
N TYR A 94 11.75 -3.42 4.17
CA TYR A 94 11.09 -2.15 4.45
C TYR A 94 11.87 -1.00 3.81
N LEU A 95 11.19 -0.16 3.03
CA LEU A 95 11.78 0.96 2.30
C LEU A 95 11.58 2.30 3.00
N HIS A 96 10.41 2.52 3.57
CA HIS A 96 10.03 3.75 4.25
C HIS A 96 8.94 3.49 5.28
N ALA A 97 8.93 4.29 6.35
CA ALA A 97 7.87 4.27 7.34
C ALA A 97 7.41 5.70 7.66
N ASP A 98 6.11 5.91 7.64
CA ASP A 98 5.46 7.18 7.93
C ASP A 98 4.78 7.13 9.29
N PHE A 99 5.23 7.98 10.20
CA PHE A 99 4.66 8.12 11.52
C PHE A 99 3.86 9.41 11.63
N CYS A 100 2.62 9.28 12.09
CA CYS A 100 1.75 10.40 12.41
C CYS A 100 1.68 10.57 13.92
N ALA A 101 2.05 11.74 14.43
CA ALA A 101 1.86 12.07 15.84
C ALA A 101 0.38 12.26 16.13
N VAL A 102 -0.09 11.59 17.18
CA VAL A 102 -1.49 11.53 17.54
C VAL A 102 -1.72 12.19 18.89
N ALA A 103 -2.70 13.09 18.95
CA ALA A 103 -3.20 13.63 20.22
C ALA A 103 -4.33 12.70 20.71
N MET A 104 -4.30 12.36 21.99
CA MET A 104 -5.29 11.43 22.59
C MET A 104 -6.72 11.97 22.60
N ASP A 105 -6.86 13.29 22.50
CA ASP A 105 -8.14 13.99 22.59
C ASP A 105 -8.80 14.25 21.23
N GLU A 106 -8.11 13.94 20.12
CA GLU A 106 -8.63 14.19 18.78
C GLU A 106 -9.07 12.88 18.10
N LYS A 107 -10.23 12.94 17.41
CA LYS A 107 -10.69 11.83 16.56
C LYS A 107 -9.79 11.73 15.32
N ILE A 108 -9.32 10.54 15.03
CA ILE A 108 -8.50 10.24 13.86
C ILE A 108 -9.21 9.30 12.92
N GLU A 109 -8.83 9.35 11.63
CA GLU A 109 -9.31 8.43 10.60
C GLU A 109 -8.26 7.36 10.36
N VAL A 110 -8.67 6.11 10.56
CA VAL A 110 -7.81 4.94 10.41
C VAL A 110 -8.50 3.89 9.55
N GLU A 111 -7.71 3.12 8.82
CA GLU A 111 -8.18 1.96 8.06
C GLU A 111 -8.04 0.72 8.94
N VAL A 112 -9.16 0.06 9.20
CA VAL A 112 -9.22 -1.12 10.07
C VAL A 112 -9.56 -2.34 9.23
N PRO A 113 -8.81 -3.45 9.38
CA PRO A 113 -9.09 -4.67 8.64
C PRO A 113 -10.40 -5.31 9.10
N ILE A 114 -11.14 -5.84 8.12
CA ILE A 114 -12.36 -6.61 8.34
C ILE A 114 -12.01 -8.09 8.41
N ARG A 115 -12.51 -8.76 9.44
CA ARG A 115 -12.42 -10.20 9.60
C ARG A 115 -13.80 -10.81 9.39
N LEU A 116 -13.93 -11.64 8.35
CA LEU A 116 -15.16 -12.38 8.11
C LEU A 116 -15.25 -13.57 9.08
N THR A 117 -16.35 -13.69 9.78
CA THR A 117 -16.64 -14.80 10.71
C THR A 117 -17.78 -15.65 10.16
N GLY A 118 -17.75 -16.96 10.47
CA GLY A 118 -18.75 -17.90 9.98
C GLY A 118 -18.45 -18.48 8.59
N LYS A 119 -19.37 -19.35 8.11
CA LYS A 119 -19.35 -19.92 6.77
C LYS A 119 -20.67 -19.58 6.08
N ALA A 120 -20.61 -18.83 5.02
CA ALA A 120 -21.80 -18.44 4.26
C ALA A 120 -22.59 -19.66 3.75
N GLU A 121 -23.91 -19.62 3.86
CA GLU A 121 -24.79 -20.66 3.30
C GLU A 121 -24.61 -20.79 1.78
N GLY A 122 -24.37 -19.67 1.10
CA GLY A 122 -24.11 -19.65 -0.34
C GLY A 122 -22.82 -20.40 -0.73
N VAL A 123 -21.78 -20.38 0.13
CA VAL A 123 -20.56 -21.17 -0.11
C VAL A 123 -20.82 -22.67 0.04
N LYS A 124 -21.68 -23.09 1.00
CA LYS A 124 -22.11 -24.50 1.14
C LYS A 124 -22.89 -24.97 -0.08
N SER A 125 -23.57 -24.06 -0.76
CA SER A 125 -24.35 -24.32 -1.98
C SER A 125 -23.51 -24.22 -3.26
N GLY A 126 -22.18 -24.08 -3.16
CA GLY A 126 -21.25 -24.03 -4.28
C GLY A 126 -20.90 -22.61 -4.76
N GLY A 127 -21.36 -21.57 -4.08
CA GLY A 127 -20.96 -20.17 -4.36
C GLY A 127 -19.54 -19.87 -3.93
N ILE A 128 -18.97 -18.79 -4.47
CA ILE A 128 -17.63 -18.28 -4.15
C ILE A 128 -17.80 -17.01 -3.32
N LEU A 129 -17.18 -16.99 -2.13
CA LEU A 129 -17.14 -15.79 -1.30
C LEU A 129 -16.01 -14.89 -1.78
N GLU A 130 -16.36 -13.71 -2.23
CA GLU A 130 -15.43 -12.67 -2.65
C GLU A 130 -15.43 -11.54 -1.61
N GLN A 131 -14.25 -11.03 -1.29
CA GLN A 131 -14.06 -9.88 -0.42
C GLN A 131 -13.33 -8.77 -1.19
N PRO A 132 -14.07 -7.89 -1.89
CA PRO A 132 -13.48 -6.80 -2.67
C PRO A 132 -12.73 -5.79 -1.80
N ARG A 133 -13.24 -5.54 -0.59
CA ARG A 133 -12.61 -4.65 0.38
C ARG A 133 -12.30 -5.39 1.66
N ARG A 134 -11.04 -5.31 2.07
CA ARG A 134 -10.54 -5.95 3.28
C ARG A 134 -10.41 -4.99 4.46
N GLU A 135 -10.52 -3.69 4.21
CA GLU A 135 -10.32 -2.62 5.17
C GLU A 135 -11.45 -1.60 5.05
N VAL A 136 -11.82 -1.00 6.17
CA VAL A 136 -12.81 0.06 6.26
C VAL A 136 -12.23 1.24 7.02
N ARG A 137 -12.50 2.45 6.53
CA ARG A 137 -12.14 3.70 7.21
C ARG A 137 -13.11 3.97 8.34
N ILE A 138 -12.57 4.12 9.52
CA ILE A 138 -13.32 4.51 10.70
C ILE A 138 -12.73 5.77 11.30
N ARG A 139 -13.59 6.56 11.94
CA ARG A 139 -13.21 7.72 12.73
C ARG A 139 -13.47 7.41 14.20
N CYS A 140 -12.42 7.40 15.01
CA CYS A 140 -12.50 7.11 16.43
C CYS A 140 -11.40 7.84 17.22
N LEU A 141 -11.47 7.78 18.54
CA LEU A 141 -10.37 8.21 19.40
C LEU A 141 -9.24 7.17 19.35
N PRO A 142 -7.96 7.59 19.48
CA PRO A 142 -6.83 6.67 19.48
C PRO A 142 -6.91 5.54 20.50
N SER A 143 -7.58 5.81 21.64
CA SER A 143 -7.79 4.81 22.70
C SER A 143 -8.83 3.73 22.36
N ASP A 144 -9.69 3.99 21.40
CA ASP A 144 -10.83 3.13 21.07
C ASP A 144 -10.66 2.43 19.70
N ILE A 145 -9.47 2.48 19.10
CA ILE A 145 -9.19 1.82 17.82
C ILE A 145 -9.25 0.31 17.99
N PRO A 146 -10.14 -0.42 17.28
CA PRO A 146 -10.18 -1.87 17.30
C PRO A 146 -9.05 -2.45 16.41
N GLU A 147 -8.54 -3.60 16.76
CA GLU A 147 -7.54 -4.32 15.96
C GLU A 147 -8.14 -4.86 14.65
N PHE A 148 -9.40 -5.28 14.68
CA PHE A 148 -10.17 -5.74 13.53
C PHE A 148 -11.67 -5.56 13.79
N ILE A 149 -12.46 -5.57 12.73
CA ILE A 149 -13.92 -5.54 12.79
C ILE A 149 -14.43 -6.91 12.35
N GLU A 150 -15.14 -7.61 13.22
CA GLU A 150 -15.75 -8.89 12.88
C GLU A 150 -17.09 -8.68 12.17
N VAL A 151 -17.25 -9.36 11.06
CA VAL A 151 -18.48 -9.32 10.25
C VAL A 151 -18.95 -10.75 10.01
N ASP A 152 -20.15 -11.07 10.46
CA ASP A 152 -20.74 -12.39 10.26
C ASP A 152 -21.32 -12.53 8.85
N VAL A 153 -20.82 -13.50 8.11
CA VAL A 153 -21.26 -13.83 6.75
C VAL A 153 -22.12 -15.10 6.69
N SER A 154 -22.48 -15.69 7.85
CA SER A 154 -23.15 -16.99 7.91
C SER A 154 -24.49 -17.02 7.16
N GLY A 155 -25.23 -15.91 7.16
CA GLY A 155 -26.56 -15.81 6.54
C GLY A 155 -26.55 -15.48 5.05
N LEU A 156 -25.37 -15.26 4.41
CA LEU A 156 -25.31 -14.86 3.00
C LEU A 156 -25.59 -16.03 2.07
N LYS A 157 -26.55 -15.83 1.16
CA LYS A 157 -26.89 -16.75 0.07
C LYS A 157 -26.16 -16.37 -1.22
N ILE A 158 -26.26 -17.23 -2.22
CA ILE A 158 -25.71 -16.94 -3.56
C ILE A 158 -26.43 -15.72 -4.16
N GLY A 159 -25.65 -14.71 -4.53
CA GLY A 159 -26.15 -13.43 -5.05
C GLY A 159 -26.29 -12.33 -4.00
N ASP A 160 -26.18 -12.66 -2.71
CA ASP A 160 -26.23 -11.65 -1.64
C ASP A 160 -24.89 -10.92 -1.52
N SER A 161 -24.97 -9.66 -1.12
CA SER A 161 -23.82 -8.81 -0.84
C SER A 161 -24.00 -8.09 0.49
N LEU A 162 -22.92 -7.93 1.21
CA LEU A 162 -22.84 -7.19 2.45
C LEU A 162 -22.13 -5.86 2.21
N HIS A 163 -22.76 -4.78 2.61
CA HIS A 163 -22.28 -3.42 2.39
C HIS A 163 -21.67 -2.83 3.66
N VAL A 164 -20.95 -1.72 3.50
CA VAL A 164 -20.32 -1.00 4.64
C VAL A 164 -21.32 -0.57 5.69
N GLN A 165 -22.57 -0.25 5.31
CA GLN A 165 -23.61 0.14 6.23
C GLN A 165 -24.06 -0.98 7.17
N ASP A 166 -23.90 -2.24 6.74
CA ASP A 166 -24.26 -3.44 7.49
C ASP A 166 -23.15 -3.87 8.47
N VAL A 167 -21.97 -3.23 8.39
CA VAL A 167 -20.85 -3.52 9.27
C VAL A 167 -21.19 -3.04 10.69
N PRO A 168 -21.11 -3.92 11.71
CA PRO A 168 -21.39 -3.53 13.08
C PRO A 168 -20.38 -2.47 13.54
N SER A 169 -20.82 -1.21 13.60
CA SER A 169 -20.01 -0.16 14.18
C SER A 169 -20.12 -0.24 15.72
N SER A 170 -18.99 -0.30 16.41
CA SER A 170 -18.96 -0.13 17.85
C SER A 170 -19.44 1.28 18.19
N ALA A 171 -20.14 1.45 19.30
CA ALA A 171 -20.73 2.74 19.72
C ALA A 171 -19.73 3.91 19.79
N LYS A 172 -18.43 3.63 19.74
CA LYS A 172 -17.34 4.59 19.83
C LYS A 172 -16.63 4.88 18.50
N CYS A 173 -16.96 4.13 17.44
CA CYS A 173 -16.33 4.24 16.14
C CYS A 173 -17.37 4.61 15.09
N GLU A 174 -17.12 5.68 14.37
CA GLU A 174 -17.96 6.12 13.26
C GLU A 174 -17.35 5.58 11.95
N VAL A 175 -18.12 4.83 11.17
CA VAL A 175 -17.67 4.39 9.84
C VAL A 175 -17.76 5.58 8.89
N VAL A 176 -16.62 5.94 8.30
CA VAL A 176 -16.51 7.01 7.31
C VAL A 176 -16.46 6.38 5.92
N ALA A 177 -17.62 6.28 5.29
CA ALA A 177 -17.69 5.81 3.90
C ALA A 177 -18.36 6.89 3.05
N GLU A 178 -17.63 7.42 2.07
CA GLU A 178 -18.17 8.37 1.09
C GLU A 178 -19.20 7.70 0.17
N THR A 179 -19.04 6.41 -0.08
CA THR A 179 -19.93 5.59 -0.91
C THR A 179 -20.23 4.27 -0.21
N ASN A 180 -21.44 3.76 -0.41
CA ASN A 180 -21.82 2.44 0.10
C ASN A 180 -21.20 1.35 -0.79
N PHE A 181 -19.98 0.92 -0.48
CA PHE A 181 -19.29 -0.14 -1.22
C PHE A 181 -19.53 -1.51 -0.60
N THR A 182 -19.41 -2.55 -1.44
CA THR A 182 -19.55 -3.95 -1.02
C THR A 182 -18.28 -4.39 -0.27
N VAL A 183 -18.48 -4.98 0.90
CA VAL A 183 -17.44 -5.55 1.74
C VAL A 183 -17.23 -7.02 1.42
N ALA A 184 -18.32 -7.79 1.32
CA ALA A 184 -18.31 -9.20 0.98
C ALA A 184 -19.49 -9.51 0.07
N SER A 185 -19.31 -10.42 -0.88
CA SER A 185 -20.38 -10.92 -1.75
C SER A 185 -20.21 -12.41 -2.02
N VAL A 186 -21.32 -13.10 -2.26
CA VAL A 186 -21.29 -14.50 -2.65
C VAL A 186 -21.73 -14.61 -4.11
N THR A 187 -20.76 -14.87 -4.99
CA THR A 187 -21.01 -15.03 -6.42
C THR A 187 -21.34 -16.50 -6.76
N PRO A 188 -22.22 -16.76 -7.76
CA PRO A 188 -22.44 -18.12 -8.23
C PRO A 188 -21.14 -18.67 -8.84
N PRO A 189 -20.94 -20.01 -8.79
CA PRO A 189 -19.78 -20.60 -9.44
C PRO A 189 -19.83 -20.33 -10.94
N ILE A 190 -18.68 -20.02 -11.52
CA ILE A 190 -18.56 -19.86 -12.97
C ILE A 190 -18.75 -21.24 -13.58
N SER A 191 -19.81 -21.43 -14.40
CA SER A 191 -20.01 -22.68 -15.14
C SER A 191 -18.88 -22.85 -16.16
N GLU A 192 -18.48 -24.11 -16.40
CA GLU A 192 -17.42 -24.44 -17.38
C GLU A 192 -17.69 -23.82 -18.77
N ALA A 193 -18.96 -23.76 -19.17
CA ALA A 193 -19.38 -23.10 -20.42
C ALA A 193 -19.06 -21.59 -20.45
N LYS A 194 -19.21 -20.87 -19.32
CA LYS A 194 -18.82 -19.45 -19.24
C LYS A 194 -17.32 -19.26 -19.16
N TYR A 195 -16.60 -20.23 -18.58
CA TYR A 195 -15.15 -20.20 -18.54
C TYR A 195 -14.55 -20.34 -19.93
N GLU A 196 -15.09 -21.28 -20.74
CA GLU A 196 -14.70 -21.45 -22.15
C GLU A 196 -15.03 -20.22 -23.01
N GLU A 197 -16.15 -19.57 -22.77
CA GLU A 197 -16.55 -18.34 -23.47
C GLU A 197 -15.62 -17.14 -23.13
N ILE A 198 -15.22 -16.99 -21.87
CA ILE A 198 -14.26 -15.96 -21.41
C ILE A 198 -12.86 -16.23 -21.98
N VAL A 199 -12.42 -17.49 -21.97
CA VAL A 199 -11.12 -17.88 -22.53
C VAL A 199 -11.11 -17.68 -24.06
N ALA A 200 -12.16 -18.07 -24.74
CA ALA A 200 -12.31 -17.86 -26.18
C ALA A 200 -12.35 -16.36 -26.56
N ALA A 201 -13.01 -15.52 -25.74
CA ALA A 201 -13.00 -14.09 -25.94
C ALA A 201 -11.62 -13.46 -25.69
N ALA A 202 -10.90 -13.93 -24.68
CA ALA A 202 -9.55 -13.46 -24.37
C ALA A 202 -8.49 -13.95 -25.38
N GLU A 203 -8.69 -15.09 -26.01
CA GLU A 203 -7.85 -15.58 -27.11
C GLU A 203 -8.13 -14.82 -28.41
N GLY A 204 -9.38 -14.44 -28.67
CA GLY A 204 -9.77 -13.63 -29.84
C GLY A 204 -9.20 -12.20 -29.80
N GLU A 205 -8.98 -11.62 -28.62
CA GLU A 205 -8.32 -10.30 -28.48
C GLU A 205 -6.79 -10.38 -28.65
N LYS A 206 -6.17 -11.54 -28.45
CA LYS A 206 -4.72 -11.71 -28.64
C LYS A 206 -4.29 -11.84 -30.10
N GLU A 207 -5.21 -12.15 -31.01
CA GLU A 207 -4.89 -12.25 -32.44
C GLU A 207 -4.82 -10.89 -33.17
N ILE A 208 -5.24 -9.79 -32.54
CA ILE A 208 -5.28 -8.46 -33.20
C ILE A 208 -4.07 -7.58 -32.86
N VAL A 209 -3.22 -7.96 -31.93
CA VAL A 209 -2.00 -7.21 -31.59
C VAL A 209 -0.75 -8.08 -31.79
N GLN A 210 -0.42 -8.35 -33.04
CA GLN A 210 0.99 -8.66 -33.35
C GLN A 210 1.77 -7.33 -33.24
N PRO A 211 2.77 -7.22 -32.36
CA PRO A 211 3.64 -6.07 -32.39
C PRO A 211 4.42 -6.11 -33.69
N GLU A 212 4.17 -5.16 -34.60
CA GLU A 212 5.04 -4.88 -35.73
C GLU A 212 6.49 -4.75 -35.22
N ARG A 213 7.33 -5.63 -35.70
CA ARG A 213 8.78 -5.59 -35.44
C ARG A 213 9.32 -4.28 -36.01
N ILE A 214 9.56 -3.31 -35.14
CA ILE A 214 10.29 -2.08 -35.46
C ILE A 214 11.78 -2.44 -35.61
N GLY A 215 12.10 -3.25 -36.56
CA GLY A 215 13.49 -3.69 -36.83
C GLY A 215 13.91 -3.59 -38.29
N GLU A 216 12.95 -3.63 -39.22
CA GLU A 216 13.28 -3.70 -40.64
C GLU A 216 13.29 -2.36 -41.40
N LYS A 217 12.84 -1.27 -40.77
CA LYS A 217 12.86 0.06 -41.41
C LYS A 217 14.11 0.90 -41.14
N LYS A 218 15.05 0.40 -40.37
CA LYS A 218 16.33 1.12 -40.13
C LYS A 218 17.47 0.68 -41.01
N GLU A 219 17.42 -0.53 -41.54
CA GLU A 219 18.48 -0.99 -42.47
C GLU A 219 18.31 -0.48 -43.92
N GLU A 220 17.07 -0.32 -44.41
CA GLU A 220 16.85 0.26 -45.75
C GLU A 220 17.08 1.77 -45.82
N ALA A 221 17.06 2.49 -44.67
CA ALA A 221 17.32 3.93 -44.63
C ALA A 221 18.83 4.27 -44.49
N GLU A 222 19.67 3.33 -44.10
CA GLU A 222 21.11 3.52 -44.01
C GLU A 222 21.80 3.17 -45.33
N GLU A 223 21.34 2.17 -46.10
CA GLU A 223 21.88 1.86 -47.43
C GLU A 223 21.55 2.92 -48.49
N ALA A 224 20.45 3.66 -48.33
CA ALA A 224 20.08 4.73 -49.27
C ALA A 224 20.84 6.06 -49.03
N LYS A 225 21.57 6.22 -47.94
CA LYS A 225 22.37 7.40 -47.64
C LYS A 225 23.86 7.27 -48.03
N GLU A 226 24.36 6.07 -48.20
CA GLU A 226 25.77 5.85 -48.59
C GLU A 226 26.01 5.95 -50.13
N ALA A 227 24.94 6.00 -50.93
CA ALA A 227 25.04 6.04 -52.41
C ALA A 227 24.97 7.46 -53.05
N LYS A 228 24.98 8.51 -52.24
CA LYS A 228 24.92 9.89 -52.78
C LYS A 228 25.94 10.84 -52.13
N GLU A 229 27.19 10.52 -52.22
CA GLU A 229 28.28 11.55 -52.18
C GLU A 229 29.15 11.46 -53.43
N PRO A 230 28.98 12.39 -54.37
CA PRO A 230 29.94 12.54 -55.42
C PRO A 230 31.01 13.57 -55.06
N LYS A 231 32.21 13.19 -55.23
CA LYS A 231 33.46 13.91 -55.35
C LYS A 231 33.29 15.33 -55.96
N GLU A 232 33.83 16.29 -55.31
CA GLU A 232 34.51 17.47 -55.92
C GLU A 232 35.25 18.20 -54.79
N ALA A 233 36.44 18.39 -54.84
CA ALA A 233 37.48 18.87 -55.74
C ALA A 233 38.30 19.94 -55.00
N LYS A 234 39.55 19.69 -55.00
CA LYS A 234 40.73 20.48 -54.64
C LYS A 234 40.64 21.95 -55.01
N GLY A 235 41.24 22.75 -54.17
CA GLY A 235 41.85 23.99 -54.65
C GLY A 235 42.25 24.95 -53.51
N PRO A 236 43.38 25.66 -53.64
CA PRO A 236 44.31 25.92 -52.56
C PRO A 236 44.47 27.41 -52.22
N LYS A 237 45.25 27.67 -51.13
CA LYS A 237 46.00 28.93 -50.84
C LYS A 237 45.11 30.20 -50.53
N GLU A 238 45.32 30.82 -49.47
CA GLU A 238 46.47 31.56 -48.91
C GLU A 238 46.33 31.71 -47.38
#